data_c0beda610304f5673f57f4f8121c52dc
#
_entry.id   c0beda610304f5673f57f4f8121c52dc
#
_cell.length_a   1.000
_cell.length_b   1.000
_cell.length_c   1.000
_cell.angle_alpha   90.00
_cell.angle_beta   90.00
_cell.angle_gamma   90.00
#
_symmetry.space_group_name_H-M   'P 1'
#
loop_
_entity.id
_entity.type
_entity.pdbx_description
1 polymer ?
#
loop_
_entity_poly.entity_id
_entity_poly.type
_entity_poly.pdbx_seq_one_letter_code
_entity_poly.pdbx_strand_id
1 'polypeptide(L)'
;MKNLNIQNQKLKSKPIIACWGFFDGIHQGHQALFKQLLVNSTINNYQTCIISFDRKPQSVISNKNNEVLLSYEDKIKTIAKYNFDYYWEIKFSKEIATLSSEQFISWLLANNVKAVVVNPNIRFGYQGQGNIKTLQQSSLQVYLCNDIVVINNKVSSTYIKQLLQNKDISSANLCLQQEPYTISGKVVHGIKEARTINFPTANLSLLTNYALPGLATYITLTEVDNKWYQSMTVIMLRNNKPLVESYLLNFNQDLYGKIIKVRFLDFLRDNLKFTNLDDLKKQVDKDLVETIKYFANSSSKLLKS
;
A
#
# COMPACT_ATOMS: atom_id res chain seq x y z
N MET A 1 9.14 16.60 -8.54
CA MET A 1 9.02 16.58 -7.07
C MET A 1 10.39 16.78 -6.47
N LYS A 2 10.62 17.87 -5.70
CA LYS A 2 11.87 18.07 -4.98
C LYS A 2 11.82 17.35 -3.64
N ASN A 3 12.73 16.41 -3.43
CA ASN A 3 12.88 15.69 -2.16
C ASN A 3 13.71 16.58 -1.22
N LEU A 4 13.13 17.11 -0.17
CA LEU A 4 13.81 17.98 0.79
C LEU A 4 13.88 17.29 2.15
N ASN A 5 15.08 17.00 2.56
CA ASN A 5 15.40 16.58 3.92
C ASN A 5 15.35 17.83 4.81
N ILE A 6 14.43 17.91 5.77
CA ILE A 6 13.92 19.14 6.42
C ILE A 6 14.92 19.84 7.34
N GLN A 7 16.16 19.43 7.43
CA GLN A 7 16.99 19.94 8.52
C GLN A 7 17.51 21.39 8.35
N ASN A 8 17.50 22.03 7.15
CA ASN A 8 18.16 23.36 7.05
C ASN A 8 17.82 24.27 5.85
N GLN A 9 16.64 24.24 5.23
CA GLN A 9 16.35 25.22 4.17
C GLN A 9 15.05 26.01 4.45
N LYS A 10 15.19 27.28 4.85
CA LYS A 10 14.09 28.26 4.71
C LYS A 10 13.83 28.46 3.22
N LEU A 11 12.77 27.85 2.70
CA LEU A 11 12.33 28.05 1.33
C LEU A 11 11.78 29.47 1.18
N LYS A 12 12.46 30.33 0.42
CA LYS A 12 11.88 31.55 -0.16
C LYS A 12 11.00 31.13 -1.34
N SER A 13 9.90 30.42 -1.04
CA SER A 13 8.97 29.89 -2.04
C SER A 13 7.66 30.64 -1.97
N LYS A 14 6.81 30.47 -2.99
CA LYS A 14 5.40 30.83 -2.90
C LYS A 14 4.77 30.19 -1.67
N PRO A 15 3.65 30.72 -1.15
CA PRO A 15 2.91 30.08 -0.06
C PRO A 15 2.60 28.62 -0.40
N ILE A 16 2.66 27.78 0.63
CA ILE A 16 2.51 26.32 0.48
C ILE A 16 1.18 25.88 1.06
N ILE A 17 0.49 24.99 0.36
CA ILE A 17 -0.59 24.17 0.90
C ILE A 17 -0.07 22.73 1.11
N ALA A 18 -0.32 22.16 2.29
CA ALA A 18 0.21 20.86 2.66
C ALA A 18 -0.86 19.88 3.15
N CYS A 19 -0.60 18.59 3.00
CA CYS A 19 -1.23 17.54 3.78
C CYS A 19 -0.16 16.60 4.32
N TRP A 20 -0.47 15.88 5.40
CA TRP A 20 0.49 14.95 6.01
C TRP A 20 -0.14 13.64 6.40
N GLY A 21 0.68 12.60 6.39
CA GLY A 21 0.29 11.25 6.76
C GLY A 21 1.37 10.22 6.46
N PHE A 22 1.19 9.01 6.94
CA PHE A 22 2.06 7.90 6.57
C PHE A 22 1.75 7.38 5.15
N PHE A 23 0.52 7.58 4.68
CA PHE A 23 0.00 7.24 3.34
C PHE A 23 0.19 5.75 2.98
N ASP A 24 -0.06 4.87 3.95
CA ASP A 24 0.02 3.43 3.75
C ASP A 24 -1.06 2.95 2.76
N GLY A 25 -0.62 2.40 1.62
CA GLY A 25 -1.49 1.89 0.55
C GLY A 25 -2.05 2.95 -0.41
N ILE A 26 -1.89 4.25 -0.15
CA ILE A 26 -2.43 5.36 -0.98
C ILE A 26 -3.87 5.08 -1.46
N HIS A 27 -4.70 4.60 -0.56
CA HIS A 27 -6.10 4.23 -0.80
C HIS A 27 -6.98 5.43 -1.16
N GLN A 28 -8.23 5.21 -1.57
CA GLN A 28 -9.16 6.26 -2.03
C GLN A 28 -9.25 7.47 -1.10
N GLY A 29 -9.20 7.28 0.24
CA GLY A 29 -9.17 8.39 1.18
C GLY A 29 -7.93 9.27 1.06
N HIS A 30 -6.75 8.70 0.82
CA HIS A 30 -5.54 9.46 0.52
C HIS A 30 -5.60 10.15 -0.84
N GLN A 31 -6.13 9.46 -1.86
CA GLN A 31 -6.30 10.01 -3.20
C GLN A 31 -7.26 11.22 -3.21
N ALA A 32 -8.35 11.16 -2.44
CA ALA A 32 -9.27 12.28 -2.25
C ALA A 32 -8.57 13.48 -1.60
N LEU A 33 -7.75 13.24 -0.56
CA LEU A 33 -6.93 14.26 0.09
C LEU A 33 -5.96 14.91 -0.91
N PHE A 34 -5.28 14.12 -1.73
CA PHE A 34 -4.35 14.59 -2.76
C PHE A 34 -5.07 15.42 -3.84
N LYS A 35 -6.24 14.95 -4.30
CA LYS A 35 -7.06 15.69 -5.27
C LYS A 35 -7.47 17.04 -4.72
N GLN A 36 -7.93 17.11 -3.48
CA GLN A 36 -8.36 18.36 -2.85
C GLN A 36 -7.17 19.30 -2.61
N LEU A 37 -5.98 18.76 -2.29
CA LEU A 37 -4.75 19.56 -2.20
C LEU A 37 -4.45 20.26 -3.54
N LEU A 38 -4.49 19.52 -4.66
CA LEU A 38 -4.23 20.05 -6.01
C LEU A 38 -5.26 21.11 -6.40
N VAL A 39 -6.55 20.86 -6.17
CA VAL A 39 -7.62 21.82 -6.49
C VAL A 39 -7.43 23.14 -5.73
N ASN A 40 -7.22 23.05 -4.39
CA ASN A 40 -7.06 24.26 -3.57
C ASN A 40 -5.75 25.00 -3.88
N SER A 41 -4.69 24.27 -4.28
CA SER A 41 -3.42 24.91 -4.69
C SER A 41 -3.59 25.77 -5.94
N THR A 42 -4.35 25.30 -6.92
CA THR A 42 -4.62 26.03 -8.15
C THR A 42 -5.47 27.29 -7.89
N ILE A 43 -6.53 27.17 -7.08
CA ILE A 43 -7.43 28.29 -6.76
C ILE A 43 -6.68 29.41 -6.03
N ASN A 44 -5.75 29.07 -5.13
CA ASN A 44 -5.09 30.04 -4.27
C ASN A 44 -3.64 30.36 -4.70
N ASN A 45 -3.18 29.82 -5.83
CA ASN A 45 -1.81 29.96 -6.32
C ASN A 45 -0.74 29.52 -5.28
N TYR A 46 -1.02 28.42 -4.59
CA TYR A 46 -0.10 27.80 -3.62
C TYR A 46 0.78 26.74 -4.30
N GLN A 47 1.97 26.49 -3.75
CA GLN A 47 2.73 25.32 -4.06
C GLN A 47 2.26 24.14 -3.20
N THR A 48 2.27 22.94 -3.76
CA THR A 48 1.78 21.72 -3.12
C THR A 48 2.88 21.01 -2.35
N CYS A 49 2.58 20.55 -1.15
CA CYS A 49 3.51 19.78 -0.34
C CYS A 49 2.83 18.54 0.28
N ILE A 50 3.41 17.37 0.04
CA ILE A 50 3.11 16.16 0.79
C ILE A 50 4.16 16.00 1.89
N ILE A 51 3.71 15.89 3.14
CA ILE A 51 4.56 15.62 4.29
C ILE A 51 4.31 14.16 4.71
N SER A 52 5.35 13.33 4.65
CA SER A 52 5.24 11.91 5.02
C SER A 52 6.32 11.50 6.01
N PHE A 53 6.19 10.29 6.54
CA PHE A 53 7.13 9.71 7.50
C PHE A 53 7.87 8.54 6.86
N ASP A 54 9.16 8.39 7.19
CA ASP A 54 10.01 7.27 6.75
C ASP A 54 9.49 5.93 7.27
N ARG A 55 8.85 5.95 8.44
CA ARG A 55 8.26 4.77 9.10
C ARG A 55 6.95 5.13 9.78
N LYS A 56 6.13 4.10 10.06
CA LYS A 56 4.85 4.29 10.72
C LYS A 56 5.06 4.84 12.14
N PRO A 57 4.47 5.98 12.54
CA PRO A 57 4.66 6.56 13.87
C PRO A 57 4.41 5.59 15.03
N GLN A 58 3.38 4.75 14.91
CA GLN A 58 3.05 3.74 15.92
C GLN A 58 4.14 2.68 16.11
N SER A 59 4.99 2.42 15.12
CA SER A 59 6.06 1.44 15.20
C SER A 59 7.21 1.85 16.13
N VAL A 60 7.39 3.15 16.32
CA VAL A 60 8.40 3.71 17.21
C VAL A 60 7.89 3.78 18.66
N ILE A 61 6.57 3.92 18.82
CA ILE A 61 5.90 4.09 20.12
C ILE A 61 5.51 2.74 20.74
N SER A 62 5.11 1.79 19.92
CA SER A 62 4.72 0.45 20.36
C SER A 62 5.32 -0.60 19.43
N ASN A 63 5.97 -1.63 19.99
CA ASN A 63 6.52 -2.77 19.21
C ASN A 63 5.44 -3.62 18.50
N LYS A 64 4.27 -3.02 18.20
CA LYS A 64 3.17 -3.69 17.51
C LYS A 64 3.39 -3.74 16.01
N ASN A 65 2.89 -4.79 15.41
CA ASN A 65 2.90 -5.18 13.99
C ASN A 65 3.13 -4.01 13.01
N ASN A 66 4.31 -4.01 12.39
CA ASN A 66 4.75 -2.97 11.45
C ASN A 66 4.38 -3.30 10.00
N GLU A 67 3.34 -4.10 9.81
CA GLU A 67 2.88 -4.45 8.48
C GLU A 67 2.43 -3.23 7.70
N VAL A 68 2.81 -3.19 6.43
CA VAL A 68 2.44 -2.12 5.49
C VAL A 68 1.67 -2.69 4.31
N LEU A 69 0.82 -1.86 3.70
CA LEU A 69 0.12 -2.19 2.46
C LEU A 69 1.00 -1.92 1.23
N LEU A 70 1.98 -1.03 1.35
CA LEU A 70 2.80 -0.58 0.23
C LEU A 70 4.25 -0.43 0.70
N SER A 71 5.21 -0.87 -0.10
CA SER A 71 6.63 -0.64 0.19
C SER A 71 6.95 0.86 0.18
N TYR A 72 8.05 1.24 0.85
CA TYR A 72 8.49 2.63 0.85
C TYR A 72 8.77 3.13 -0.58
N GLU A 73 9.46 2.33 -1.38
CA GLU A 73 9.83 2.64 -2.75
C GLU A 73 8.60 2.83 -3.64
N ASP A 74 7.61 1.93 -3.53
CA ASP A 74 6.38 2.03 -4.32
C ASP A 74 5.51 3.19 -3.84
N LYS A 75 5.50 3.51 -2.53
CA LYS A 75 4.85 4.71 -2.00
C LYS A 75 5.40 5.98 -2.66
N ILE A 76 6.72 6.13 -2.69
CA ILE A 76 7.36 7.30 -3.32
C ILE A 76 7.05 7.37 -4.82
N LYS A 77 7.15 6.24 -5.53
CA LYS A 77 6.80 6.16 -6.96
C LYS A 77 5.35 6.55 -7.22
N THR A 78 4.43 6.11 -6.37
CA THR A 78 2.99 6.40 -6.51
C THR A 78 2.70 7.87 -6.22
N ILE A 79 3.26 8.44 -5.15
CA ILE A 79 3.12 9.87 -4.85
C ILE A 79 3.72 10.73 -5.97
N ALA A 80 4.83 10.32 -6.58
CA ALA A 80 5.46 11.05 -7.67
C ALA A 80 4.57 11.21 -8.91
N LYS A 81 3.63 10.29 -9.17
CA LYS A 81 2.65 10.37 -10.27
C LYS A 81 1.70 11.59 -10.16
N TYR A 82 1.52 12.14 -8.96
CA TYR A 82 0.65 13.30 -8.73
C TYR A 82 1.33 14.65 -9.02
N ASN A 83 2.64 14.67 -9.31
CA ASN A 83 3.40 15.87 -9.67
C ASN A 83 3.30 17.01 -8.64
N PHE A 84 3.31 16.70 -7.34
CA PHE A 84 3.41 17.73 -6.29
C PHE A 84 4.74 18.48 -6.40
N ASP A 85 4.74 19.77 -5.99
CA ASP A 85 5.96 20.59 -5.99
C ASP A 85 6.97 20.05 -4.99
N TYR A 86 6.53 19.65 -3.79
CA TYR A 86 7.38 19.18 -2.72
C TYR A 86 6.90 17.86 -2.13
N TYR A 87 7.86 17.03 -1.76
CA TYR A 87 7.68 15.89 -0.86
C TYR A 87 8.65 16.09 0.32
N TRP A 88 8.11 16.26 1.52
CA TRP A 88 8.90 16.39 2.74
C TRP A 88 8.84 15.09 3.53
N GLU A 89 9.99 14.50 3.75
CA GLU A 89 10.11 13.32 4.58
C GLU A 89 10.57 13.70 5.98
N ILE A 90 9.76 13.31 6.96
CA ILE A 90 10.11 13.42 8.38
C ILE A 90 10.66 12.07 8.84
N LYS A 91 11.94 12.03 9.23
CA LYS A 91 12.50 10.88 9.92
C LYS A 91 11.88 10.80 11.31
N PHE A 92 10.96 9.82 11.48
CA PHE A 92 10.22 9.72 12.73
C PHE A 92 11.11 9.19 13.86
N SER A 93 11.35 10.02 14.84
CA SER A 93 12.17 9.76 16.03
C SER A 93 11.38 10.00 17.31
N LYS A 94 11.97 9.67 18.46
CA LYS A 94 11.35 9.96 19.76
C LYS A 94 11.13 11.47 19.96
N GLU A 95 12.06 12.30 19.51
CA GLU A 95 11.98 13.77 19.57
C GLU A 95 10.79 14.28 18.73
N ILE A 96 10.60 13.75 17.54
CA ILE A 96 9.43 14.09 16.70
C ILE A 96 8.13 13.62 17.35
N ALA A 97 8.14 12.45 18.00
CA ALA A 97 6.97 11.91 18.69
C ALA A 97 6.53 12.75 19.90
N THR A 98 7.43 13.57 20.49
CA THR A 98 7.15 14.44 21.63
C THR A 98 6.78 15.87 21.25
N LEU A 99 6.80 16.24 19.96
CA LEU A 99 6.38 17.57 19.51
C LEU A 99 4.91 17.82 19.84
N SER A 100 4.62 18.93 20.51
CA SER A 100 3.22 19.35 20.74
C SER A 100 2.53 19.73 19.43
N SER A 101 1.20 19.82 19.45
CA SER A 101 0.42 20.28 18.30
C SER A 101 0.83 21.71 17.89
N GLU A 102 1.07 22.58 18.85
CA GLU A 102 1.47 23.98 18.65
C GLU A 102 2.87 24.07 18.03
N GLN A 103 3.81 23.24 18.50
CA GLN A 103 5.16 23.16 17.94
C GLN A 103 5.12 22.69 16.49
N PHE A 104 4.29 21.68 16.18
CA PHE A 104 4.12 21.21 14.80
C PHE A 104 3.52 22.29 13.91
N ILE A 105 2.48 23.01 14.36
CA ILE A 105 1.89 24.14 13.63
C ILE A 105 2.91 25.25 13.42
N SER A 106 3.67 25.62 14.44
CA SER A 106 4.73 26.64 14.36
C SER A 106 5.79 26.23 13.33
N TRP A 107 6.15 24.94 13.28
CA TRP A 107 7.07 24.43 12.30
C TRP A 107 6.49 24.52 10.86
N LEU A 108 5.21 24.20 10.65
CA LEU A 108 4.53 24.39 9.35
C LEU A 108 4.61 25.85 8.90
N LEU A 109 4.23 26.79 9.77
CA LEU A 109 4.23 28.23 9.50
C LEU A 109 5.63 28.77 9.19
N ALA A 110 6.64 28.32 9.93
CA ALA A 110 8.06 28.69 9.73
C ALA A 110 8.58 28.22 8.35
N ASN A 111 7.99 27.16 7.79
CA ASN A 111 8.29 26.63 6.45
C ASN A 111 7.33 27.15 5.37
N ASN A 112 6.72 28.30 5.59
CA ASN A 112 5.83 28.99 4.66
C ASN A 112 4.56 28.20 4.26
N VAL A 113 4.13 27.22 5.07
CA VAL A 113 2.83 26.59 4.92
C VAL A 113 1.76 27.58 5.37
N LYS A 114 0.82 27.92 4.51
CA LYS A 114 -0.29 28.84 4.76
C LYS A 114 -1.64 28.13 4.81
N ALA A 115 -1.72 26.96 4.20
CA ALA A 115 -2.94 26.19 4.15
C ALA A 115 -2.67 24.71 4.34
N VAL A 116 -3.66 23.99 4.84
CA VAL A 116 -3.60 22.53 5.02
C VAL A 116 -4.89 21.86 4.56
N VAL A 117 -4.77 20.67 4.01
CA VAL A 117 -5.89 19.78 3.70
C VAL A 117 -5.85 18.61 4.66
N VAL A 118 -6.92 18.40 5.41
CA VAL A 118 -6.97 17.36 6.46
C VAL A 118 -8.35 16.69 6.52
N ASN A 119 -8.40 15.47 7.07
CA ASN A 119 -9.68 14.85 7.41
C ASN A 119 -10.26 15.49 8.69
N PRO A 120 -11.60 15.49 8.86
CA PRO A 120 -12.24 16.02 10.07
C PRO A 120 -11.77 15.35 11.37
N ASN A 121 -11.37 14.09 11.29
CA ASN A 121 -10.90 13.29 12.43
C ASN A 121 -9.37 13.31 12.61
N ILE A 122 -8.68 14.31 12.03
CA ILE A 122 -7.22 14.41 12.11
C ILE A 122 -6.75 14.42 13.57
N ARG A 123 -5.67 13.67 13.84
CA ARG A 123 -4.93 13.69 15.10
C ARG A 123 -3.44 13.88 14.80
N PHE A 124 -2.80 14.80 15.52
CA PHE A 124 -1.38 15.11 15.32
C PHE A 124 -0.75 15.66 16.63
N GLY A 125 0.57 15.82 16.62
CA GLY A 125 1.31 16.21 17.80
C GLY A 125 1.43 15.10 18.84
N TYR A 126 2.00 15.43 19.98
CA TYR A 126 2.25 14.48 21.07
C TYR A 126 0.98 13.74 21.47
N GLN A 127 1.02 12.41 21.46
CA GLN A 127 -0.10 11.52 21.77
C GLN A 127 -1.40 11.83 20.99
N GLY A 128 -1.30 12.51 19.83
CA GLY A 128 -2.47 12.87 19.02
C GLY A 128 -3.40 13.89 19.69
N GLN A 129 -2.90 14.75 20.56
CA GLN A 129 -3.69 15.78 21.25
C GLN A 129 -4.22 16.86 20.28
N GLY A 130 -3.44 17.20 19.23
CA GLY A 130 -3.86 18.11 18.20
C GLY A 130 -5.02 17.55 17.37
N ASN A 131 -5.96 18.38 17.00
CA ASN A 131 -7.16 18.03 16.25
C ASN A 131 -7.57 19.21 15.34
N ILE A 132 -8.74 19.08 14.70
CA ILE A 132 -9.26 20.10 13.78
C ILE A 132 -9.44 21.47 14.45
N LYS A 133 -9.90 21.52 15.70
CA LYS A 133 -10.09 22.78 16.42
C LYS A 133 -8.74 23.49 16.65
N THR A 134 -7.70 22.73 17.01
CA THR A 134 -6.34 23.26 17.17
C THR A 134 -5.82 23.90 15.87
N LEU A 135 -6.09 23.30 14.72
CA LEU A 135 -5.73 23.87 13.42
C LEU A 135 -6.54 25.13 13.12
N GLN A 136 -7.86 25.13 13.34
CA GLN A 136 -8.74 26.25 13.08
C GLN A 136 -8.46 27.46 13.98
N GLN A 137 -7.89 27.24 15.16
CA GLN A 137 -7.44 28.30 16.07
C GLN A 137 -6.08 28.91 15.70
N SER A 138 -5.37 28.29 14.74
CA SER A 138 -4.10 28.80 14.23
C SER A 138 -4.31 29.76 13.05
N SER A 139 -3.22 30.35 12.54
CA SER A 139 -3.24 31.17 11.34
C SER A 139 -3.24 30.38 10.02
N LEU A 140 -3.35 29.03 10.07
CA LEU A 140 -3.44 28.20 8.89
C LEU A 140 -4.85 28.21 8.33
N GLN A 141 -4.96 28.33 7.00
CA GLN A 141 -6.22 28.07 6.30
C GLN A 141 -6.45 26.57 6.24
N VAL A 142 -7.62 26.10 6.70
CA VAL A 142 -7.92 24.67 6.84
C VAL A 142 -8.99 24.24 5.86
N TYR A 143 -8.66 23.33 4.97
CA TYR A 143 -9.59 22.68 4.06
C TYR A 143 -9.90 21.27 4.56
N LEU A 144 -11.19 20.94 4.64
CA LEU A 144 -11.64 19.61 5.08
C LEU A 144 -11.86 18.68 3.90
N CYS A 145 -11.26 17.51 3.96
CA CYS A 145 -11.51 16.40 3.05
C CYS A 145 -12.38 15.36 3.76
N ASN A 146 -13.59 15.15 3.30
CA ASN A 146 -14.49 14.17 3.89
C ASN A 146 -13.96 12.75 3.73
N ASP A 147 -14.37 11.88 4.65
CA ASP A 147 -14.06 10.46 4.59
C ASP A 147 -14.69 9.81 3.35
N ILE A 148 -13.94 8.94 2.70
CA ILE A 148 -14.46 8.11 1.61
C ILE A 148 -15.03 6.82 2.22
N VAL A 149 -16.24 6.47 1.79
CA VAL A 149 -16.94 5.25 2.22
C VAL A 149 -17.05 4.31 1.03
N VAL A 150 -16.63 3.06 1.22
CA VAL A 150 -16.76 1.97 0.24
C VAL A 150 -17.38 0.78 0.97
N ILE A 151 -18.41 0.18 0.38
CA ILE A 151 -19.16 -0.95 0.99
C ILE A 151 -19.55 -0.63 2.45
N ASN A 152 -20.19 0.52 2.65
CA ASN A 152 -20.66 1.02 3.96
C ASN A 152 -19.59 1.18 5.06
N ASN A 153 -18.32 1.13 4.70
CA ASN A 153 -17.21 1.30 5.63
C ASN A 153 -16.29 2.45 5.20
N LYS A 154 -15.79 3.20 6.19
CA LYS A 154 -14.76 4.20 5.97
C LYS A 154 -13.49 3.54 5.44
N VAL A 155 -12.99 3.99 4.29
CA VAL A 155 -11.73 3.53 3.73
C VAL A 155 -10.56 3.97 4.61
N SER A 156 -9.77 2.99 5.05
CA SER A 156 -8.56 3.21 5.84
C SER A 156 -7.57 2.06 5.64
N SER A 157 -6.29 2.30 5.91
CA SER A 157 -5.28 1.23 5.86
C SER A 157 -5.62 0.07 6.81
N THR A 158 -6.23 0.35 7.97
CA THR A 158 -6.65 -0.68 8.92
C THR A 158 -7.78 -1.54 8.34
N TYR A 159 -8.78 -0.92 7.74
CA TYR A 159 -9.89 -1.64 7.11
C TYR A 159 -9.42 -2.50 5.93
N ILE A 160 -8.53 -1.98 5.10
CA ILE A 160 -7.95 -2.75 3.98
C ILE A 160 -7.18 -3.98 4.51
N LYS A 161 -6.40 -3.84 5.58
CA LYS A 161 -5.70 -4.97 6.20
C LYS A 161 -6.65 -6.03 6.75
N GLN A 162 -7.78 -5.62 7.31
CA GLN A 162 -8.84 -6.54 7.74
C GLN A 162 -9.46 -7.30 6.56
N LEU A 163 -9.75 -6.60 5.45
CA LEU A 163 -10.25 -7.23 4.23
C LEU A 163 -9.26 -8.26 3.68
N LEU A 164 -7.98 -7.91 3.58
CA LEU A 164 -6.93 -8.83 3.15
C LEU A 164 -6.84 -10.07 4.06
N GLN A 165 -6.84 -9.87 5.39
CA GLN A 165 -6.80 -10.96 6.35
C GLN A 165 -8.03 -11.88 6.22
N ASN A 166 -9.19 -11.31 5.91
CA ASN A 166 -10.44 -12.03 5.66
C ASN A 166 -10.54 -12.59 4.22
N LYS A 167 -9.48 -12.49 3.41
CA LYS A 167 -9.40 -12.98 2.03
C LYS A 167 -10.33 -12.25 1.05
N ASP A 168 -10.92 -11.13 1.45
CA ASP A 168 -11.76 -10.28 0.60
C ASP A 168 -10.90 -9.33 -0.24
N ILE A 169 -10.26 -9.92 -1.24
CA ILE A 169 -9.34 -9.21 -2.15
C ILE A 169 -10.08 -8.18 -3.00
N SER A 170 -11.28 -8.53 -3.47
CA SER A 170 -12.09 -7.65 -4.31
C SER A 170 -12.44 -6.34 -3.59
N SER A 171 -12.92 -6.41 -2.35
CA SER A 171 -13.22 -5.22 -1.54
C SER A 171 -11.96 -4.42 -1.18
N ALA A 172 -10.84 -5.11 -0.88
CA ALA A 172 -9.56 -4.46 -0.63
C ALA A 172 -9.10 -3.66 -1.87
N ASN A 173 -9.20 -4.25 -3.06
CA ASN A 173 -8.85 -3.62 -4.32
C ASN A 173 -9.79 -2.44 -4.66
N LEU A 174 -11.10 -2.55 -4.36
CA LEU A 174 -12.01 -1.42 -4.47
C LEU A 174 -11.57 -0.24 -3.57
N CYS A 175 -11.15 -0.50 -2.35
CA CYS A 175 -10.64 0.55 -1.45
C CYS A 175 -9.33 1.19 -1.95
N LEU A 176 -8.47 0.43 -2.63
CA LEU A 176 -7.21 0.90 -3.22
C LEU A 176 -7.44 1.64 -4.54
N GLN A 177 -8.37 1.19 -5.38
CA GLN A 177 -8.85 1.74 -6.65
C GLN A 177 -7.81 1.79 -7.77
N GLN A 178 -6.74 2.59 -7.64
CA GLN A 178 -5.78 2.83 -8.73
C GLN A 178 -4.90 1.62 -9.04
N GLU A 179 -4.44 0.94 -8.02
CA GLU A 179 -3.53 -0.20 -8.14
C GLU A 179 -4.02 -1.32 -7.21
N PRO A 180 -4.37 -2.50 -7.73
CA PRO A 180 -4.72 -3.65 -6.91
C PRO A 180 -3.58 -4.01 -5.95
N TYR A 181 -3.93 -4.64 -4.83
CA TYR A 181 -2.98 -5.01 -3.81
C TYR A 181 -1.82 -5.82 -4.38
N THR A 182 -0.61 -5.33 -4.19
CA THR A 182 0.60 -5.89 -4.81
C THR A 182 1.72 -5.96 -3.76
N ILE A 183 2.40 -7.10 -3.71
CA ILE A 183 3.60 -7.33 -2.88
C ILE A 183 4.81 -7.57 -3.76
N SER A 184 6.01 -7.34 -3.25
CA SER A 184 7.27 -7.58 -3.95
C SER A 184 8.17 -8.50 -3.13
N GLY A 185 8.85 -9.41 -3.80
CA GLY A 185 9.78 -10.33 -3.15
C GLY A 185 10.89 -10.77 -4.09
N LYS A 186 12.02 -11.16 -3.50
CA LYS A 186 13.10 -11.84 -4.21
C LYS A 186 12.80 -13.33 -4.29
N VAL A 187 12.92 -13.91 -5.47
CA VAL A 187 12.74 -15.35 -5.64
C VAL A 187 13.91 -16.09 -5.03
N VAL A 188 13.61 -17.01 -4.12
CA VAL A 188 14.60 -17.82 -3.39
C VAL A 188 14.35 -19.31 -3.62
N HIS A 189 15.36 -20.13 -3.30
CA HIS A 189 15.19 -21.57 -3.35
C HIS A 189 14.21 -22.04 -2.27
N GLY A 190 13.16 -22.76 -2.70
CA GLY A 190 12.22 -23.47 -1.83
C GLY A 190 12.53 -24.96 -1.74
N ILE A 191 11.71 -25.71 -1.02
CA ILE A 191 11.84 -27.19 -0.92
C ILE A 191 11.17 -27.86 -2.11
N LYS A 192 11.43 -27.50 -3.30
CA LYS A 192 11.15 -28.11 -4.62
C LYS A 192 10.01 -29.16 -4.72
N GLU A 193 9.11 -29.28 -3.74
CA GLU A 193 8.01 -30.26 -3.72
C GLU A 193 7.08 -30.11 -4.94
N ALA A 194 6.68 -28.88 -5.28
CA ALA A 194 5.83 -28.63 -6.43
C ALA A 194 6.50 -28.92 -7.78
N ARG A 195 7.84 -28.97 -7.84
CA ARG A 195 8.55 -29.38 -9.06
C ARG A 195 8.37 -30.87 -9.39
N THR A 196 8.17 -31.71 -8.37
CA THR A 196 7.97 -33.15 -8.57
C THR A 196 6.67 -33.46 -9.31
N ILE A 197 5.72 -32.53 -9.30
CA ILE A 197 4.44 -32.64 -9.97
C ILE A 197 4.33 -31.73 -11.21
N ASN A 198 5.44 -31.23 -11.74
CA ASN A 198 5.53 -30.32 -12.89
C ASN A 198 4.86 -28.94 -12.72
N PHE A 199 4.76 -28.43 -11.49
CA PHE A 199 4.29 -27.06 -11.16
C PHE A 199 5.39 -26.27 -10.48
N PRO A 200 6.38 -25.72 -11.22
CA PRO A 200 7.46 -24.96 -10.61
C PRO A 200 6.92 -23.65 -10.03
N THR A 201 7.00 -23.48 -8.71
CA THR A 201 6.61 -22.26 -8.00
C THR A 201 7.80 -21.38 -7.69
N ALA A 202 7.59 -20.07 -7.76
CA ALA A 202 8.52 -19.07 -7.27
C ALA A 202 8.26 -18.80 -5.78
N ASN A 203 9.22 -19.14 -4.92
CA ASN A 203 9.17 -18.86 -3.49
C ASN A 203 9.66 -17.43 -3.24
N LEU A 204 8.86 -16.59 -2.58
CA LEU A 204 9.18 -15.19 -2.36
C LEU A 204 9.75 -14.93 -0.96
N SER A 205 10.96 -14.36 -0.91
CA SER A 205 11.46 -13.64 0.25
C SER A 205 11.01 -12.18 0.12
N LEU A 206 10.06 -11.75 0.95
CA LEU A 206 9.43 -10.45 0.85
C LEU A 206 10.42 -9.31 1.13
N LEU A 207 10.34 -8.21 0.35
CA LEU A 207 11.24 -7.05 0.51
C LEU A 207 10.89 -6.18 1.71
N THR A 208 9.65 -6.25 2.20
CA THR A 208 9.19 -5.54 3.39
C THR A 208 8.15 -6.37 4.12
N ASN A 209 7.81 -5.97 5.34
CA ASN A 209 6.77 -6.63 6.13
C ASN A 209 5.37 -6.23 5.63
N TYR A 210 4.91 -6.87 4.56
CA TYR A 210 3.58 -6.62 4.01
C TYR A 210 2.46 -7.19 4.89
N ALA A 211 1.30 -6.51 4.91
CA ALA A 211 0.05 -7.05 5.43
C ALA A 211 -0.48 -8.13 4.48
N LEU A 212 -0.01 -9.35 4.63
CA LEU A 212 -0.38 -10.44 3.73
C LEU A 212 -1.87 -10.76 3.81
N PRO A 213 -2.49 -11.15 2.66
CA PRO A 213 -3.80 -11.80 2.67
C PRO A 213 -3.81 -13.05 3.55
N GLY A 214 -4.99 -13.45 4.02
CA GLY A 214 -5.18 -14.67 4.81
C GLY A 214 -4.63 -15.92 4.11
N LEU A 215 -4.39 -16.98 4.87
CA LEU A 215 -3.83 -18.24 4.36
C LEU A 215 -4.80 -18.89 3.37
N ALA A 216 -4.46 -18.86 2.07
CA ALA A 216 -5.30 -19.34 0.97
C ALA A 216 -4.52 -19.40 -0.35
N THR A 217 -5.20 -19.88 -1.39
CA THR A 217 -4.77 -19.77 -2.79
C THR A 217 -5.54 -18.63 -3.46
N TYR A 218 -4.84 -17.83 -4.26
CA TYR A 218 -5.34 -16.61 -4.88
C TYR A 218 -5.08 -16.61 -6.39
N ILE A 219 -5.98 -15.99 -7.15
CA ILE A 219 -5.75 -15.61 -8.54
C ILE A 219 -4.93 -14.33 -8.52
N THR A 220 -3.81 -14.35 -9.26
CA THR A 220 -2.84 -13.26 -9.23
C THR A 220 -2.30 -12.95 -10.62
N LEU A 221 -1.64 -11.79 -10.73
CA LEU A 221 -0.69 -11.50 -11.80
C LEU A 221 0.70 -11.39 -11.20
N THR A 222 1.70 -11.95 -11.86
CA THR A 222 3.09 -11.83 -11.43
C THR A 222 3.89 -11.05 -12.46
N GLU A 223 4.54 -9.95 -12.03
CA GLU A 223 5.41 -9.14 -12.86
C GLU A 223 6.85 -9.69 -12.82
N VAL A 224 7.38 -9.97 -13.99
CA VAL A 224 8.77 -10.36 -14.21
C VAL A 224 9.32 -9.48 -15.33
N ASP A 225 10.43 -8.76 -15.07
CA ASP A 225 11.10 -7.91 -16.05
C ASP A 225 10.12 -6.95 -16.77
N ASN A 226 9.24 -6.29 -16.00
CA ASN A 226 8.19 -5.36 -16.45
C ASN A 226 7.09 -5.97 -17.32
N LYS A 227 6.93 -7.29 -17.33
CA LYS A 227 5.83 -8.00 -18.01
C LYS A 227 4.99 -8.73 -16.98
N TRP A 228 3.66 -8.62 -17.11
CA TRP A 228 2.71 -9.31 -16.24
C TRP A 228 2.31 -10.66 -16.84
N TYR A 229 2.38 -11.69 -16.01
CA TYR A 229 1.98 -13.06 -16.32
C TYR A 229 0.81 -13.46 -15.45
N GLN A 230 -0.17 -14.16 -16.03
CA GLN A 230 -1.24 -14.81 -15.27
C GLN A 230 -0.61 -15.80 -14.30
N SER A 231 -1.09 -15.82 -13.08
CA SER A 231 -0.51 -16.66 -12.04
C SER A 231 -1.54 -17.04 -10.98
N MET A 232 -1.24 -18.02 -10.19
CA MET A 232 -1.90 -18.32 -8.93
C MET A 232 -0.85 -18.32 -7.81
N THR A 233 -1.23 -17.79 -6.66
CA THR A 233 -0.32 -17.62 -5.53
C THR A 233 -0.91 -18.23 -4.29
N VAL A 234 -0.11 -19.03 -3.59
CA VAL A 234 -0.48 -19.64 -2.31
C VAL A 234 0.22 -18.88 -1.18
N ILE A 235 -0.55 -18.55 -0.16
CA ILE A 235 -0.03 -18.07 1.12
C ILE A 235 -0.30 -19.15 2.17
N MET A 236 0.74 -19.69 2.77
CA MET A 236 0.64 -20.73 3.80
C MET A 236 1.59 -20.45 4.96
N LEU A 237 1.48 -21.22 6.04
CA LEU A 237 2.47 -21.20 7.11
C LEU A 237 3.43 -22.38 6.93
N ARG A 238 4.72 -22.10 7.06
CA ARG A 238 5.76 -23.10 7.19
C ARG A 238 6.64 -22.75 8.39
N ASN A 239 6.75 -23.66 9.33
CA ASN A 239 7.48 -23.42 10.59
C ASN A 239 7.00 -22.11 11.27
N ASN A 240 5.70 -21.89 11.32
CA ASN A 240 5.04 -20.70 11.86
C ASN A 240 5.43 -19.37 11.17
N LYS A 241 6.02 -19.42 9.98
CA LYS A 241 6.33 -18.23 9.16
C LYS A 241 5.50 -18.24 7.88
N PRO A 242 5.00 -17.08 7.45
CA PRO A 242 4.32 -16.98 6.16
C PRO A 242 5.26 -17.38 5.02
N LEU A 243 4.77 -18.22 4.15
CA LEU A 243 5.40 -18.61 2.90
C LEU A 243 4.48 -18.16 1.75
N VAL A 244 5.07 -17.49 0.77
CA VAL A 244 4.37 -17.03 -0.44
C VAL A 244 4.99 -17.74 -1.63
N GLU A 245 4.20 -18.54 -2.33
CA GLU A 245 4.61 -19.25 -3.52
C GLU A 245 3.72 -18.87 -4.69
N SER A 246 4.30 -18.46 -5.82
CA SER A 246 3.58 -18.07 -7.02
C SER A 246 3.91 -19.03 -8.18
N TYR A 247 2.88 -19.59 -8.80
CA TYR A 247 2.96 -20.34 -10.04
C TYR A 247 2.54 -19.45 -11.21
N LEU A 248 3.45 -19.23 -12.16
CA LEU A 248 3.21 -18.42 -13.36
C LEU A 248 2.76 -19.33 -14.52
N LEU A 249 1.62 -19.01 -15.11
CA LEU A 249 1.08 -19.74 -16.24
C LEU A 249 1.93 -19.48 -17.49
N ASN A 250 2.21 -20.55 -18.26
CA ASN A 250 2.96 -20.48 -19.51
C ASN A 250 4.35 -19.81 -19.37
N PHE A 251 4.99 -19.98 -18.22
CA PHE A 251 6.30 -19.41 -17.93
C PHE A 251 7.29 -20.53 -17.59
N ASN A 252 8.46 -20.55 -18.26
CA ASN A 252 9.46 -21.61 -18.13
C ASN A 252 10.90 -21.11 -17.94
N GLN A 253 11.06 -19.80 -17.65
CA GLN A 253 12.39 -19.23 -17.42
C GLN A 253 12.80 -19.33 -15.95
N ASP A 254 14.09 -19.22 -15.70
CA ASP A 254 14.63 -19.17 -14.33
C ASP A 254 14.33 -17.80 -13.68
N LEU A 255 13.78 -17.84 -12.47
CA LEU A 255 13.42 -16.69 -11.67
C LEU A 255 14.32 -16.48 -10.44
N TYR A 256 15.23 -17.41 -10.14
CA TYR A 256 16.05 -17.30 -8.93
C TYR A 256 16.85 -16.02 -8.86
N GLY A 257 16.80 -15.37 -7.71
CA GLY A 257 17.48 -14.11 -7.45
C GLY A 257 16.79 -12.87 -8.04
N LYS A 258 15.81 -13.03 -8.94
CA LYS A 258 15.04 -11.90 -9.47
C LYS A 258 14.07 -11.36 -8.42
N ILE A 259 13.79 -10.06 -8.50
CA ILE A 259 12.71 -9.42 -7.76
C ILE A 259 11.49 -9.45 -8.65
N ILE A 260 10.40 -10.02 -8.14
CA ILE A 260 9.11 -10.09 -8.81
C ILE A 260 8.04 -9.39 -7.97
N LYS A 261 6.94 -8.98 -8.63
CA LYS A 261 5.76 -8.45 -7.94
C LYS A 261 4.60 -9.38 -8.14
N VAL A 262 3.81 -9.58 -7.09
CA VAL A 262 2.59 -10.38 -7.13
C VAL A 262 1.41 -9.48 -6.80
N ARG A 263 0.50 -9.33 -7.76
CA ARG A 263 -0.73 -8.56 -7.69
C ARG A 263 -1.89 -9.49 -7.43
N PHE A 264 -2.58 -9.32 -6.32
CA PHE A 264 -3.74 -10.13 -5.95
C PHE A 264 -5.00 -9.60 -6.64
N LEU A 265 -5.71 -10.49 -7.33
CA LEU A 265 -6.92 -10.14 -8.07
C LEU A 265 -8.18 -10.67 -7.39
N ASP A 266 -8.14 -11.94 -6.94
CA ASP A 266 -9.28 -12.57 -6.30
C ASP A 266 -8.85 -13.74 -5.39
N PHE A 267 -9.74 -14.14 -4.48
CA PHE A 267 -9.63 -15.37 -3.70
C PHE A 267 -10.02 -16.56 -4.59
N LEU A 268 -9.24 -17.63 -4.54
CA LEU A 268 -9.55 -18.84 -5.27
C LEU A 268 -10.15 -19.91 -4.35
N ARG A 269 -9.45 -20.28 -3.30
CA ARG A 269 -9.92 -21.26 -2.31
C ARG A 269 -9.06 -21.24 -1.04
N ASP A 270 -9.58 -21.85 0.01
CA ASP A 270 -8.82 -22.14 1.23
C ASP A 270 -7.71 -23.17 1.01
N ASN A 271 -6.69 -23.14 1.85
CA ASN A 271 -5.64 -24.15 1.83
C ASN A 271 -6.18 -25.52 2.22
N LEU A 272 -5.77 -26.54 1.49
CA LEU A 272 -6.11 -27.94 1.72
C LEU A 272 -4.87 -28.72 2.19
N LYS A 273 -5.09 -29.74 2.98
CA LYS A 273 -4.05 -30.72 3.35
C LYS A 273 -4.19 -31.93 2.45
N PHE A 274 -3.10 -32.40 1.91
CA PHE A 274 -3.06 -33.58 1.04
C PHE A 274 -2.26 -34.69 1.71
N THR A 275 -2.74 -35.93 1.56
CA THR A 275 -2.09 -37.13 2.09
C THR A 275 -1.12 -37.76 1.08
N ASN A 276 -1.28 -37.44 -0.19
CA ASN A 276 -0.43 -37.92 -1.27
C ASN A 276 -0.26 -36.87 -2.39
N LEU A 277 0.72 -37.10 -3.28
CA LEU A 277 1.05 -36.18 -4.38
C LEU A 277 0.00 -36.17 -5.50
N ASP A 278 -0.71 -37.28 -5.70
CA ASP A 278 -1.72 -37.38 -6.76
C ASP A 278 -2.94 -36.49 -6.46
N ASP A 279 -3.37 -36.45 -5.21
CA ASP A 279 -4.47 -35.57 -4.80
C ASP A 279 -4.06 -34.09 -4.84
N LEU A 280 -2.82 -33.79 -4.46
CA LEU A 280 -2.26 -32.44 -4.65
C LEU A 280 -2.28 -32.05 -6.12
N LYS A 281 -1.80 -32.91 -7.02
CA LYS A 281 -1.76 -32.66 -8.47
C LYS A 281 -3.16 -32.42 -9.01
N LYS A 282 -4.14 -33.29 -8.71
CA LYS A 282 -5.54 -33.13 -9.14
C LYS A 282 -6.13 -31.79 -8.68
N GLN A 283 -5.80 -31.35 -7.47
CA GLN A 283 -6.29 -30.07 -6.98
C GLN A 283 -5.61 -28.90 -7.70
N VAL A 284 -4.31 -28.95 -7.93
CA VAL A 284 -3.59 -27.90 -8.67
C VAL A 284 -4.10 -27.79 -10.11
N ASP A 285 -4.43 -28.92 -10.77
CA ASP A 285 -5.05 -28.94 -12.11
C ASP A 285 -6.43 -28.24 -12.09
N LYS A 286 -7.24 -28.46 -11.06
CA LYS A 286 -8.53 -27.74 -10.88
C LYS A 286 -8.31 -26.24 -10.68
N ASP A 287 -7.38 -25.87 -9.83
CA ASP A 287 -7.03 -24.47 -9.54
C ASP A 287 -6.58 -23.74 -10.81
N LEU A 288 -5.80 -24.42 -11.65
CA LEU A 288 -5.36 -23.91 -12.95
C LEU A 288 -6.54 -23.65 -13.89
N VAL A 289 -7.47 -24.60 -14.01
CA VAL A 289 -8.67 -24.45 -14.85
C VAL A 289 -9.50 -23.25 -14.38
N GLU A 290 -9.75 -23.09 -13.08
CA GLU A 290 -10.50 -21.96 -12.55
C GLU A 290 -9.77 -20.62 -12.75
N THR A 291 -8.45 -20.61 -12.58
CA THR A 291 -7.62 -19.44 -12.86
C THR A 291 -7.72 -19.01 -14.34
N ILE A 292 -7.61 -19.94 -15.27
CA ILE A 292 -7.74 -19.67 -16.71
C ILE A 292 -9.15 -19.13 -17.03
N LYS A 293 -10.21 -19.72 -16.47
CA LYS A 293 -11.59 -19.23 -16.64
C LYS A 293 -11.76 -17.79 -16.14
N TYR A 294 -11.18 -17.47 -15.00
CA TYR A 294 -11.22 -16.11 -14.45
C TYR A 294 -10.64 -15.10 -15.45
N PHE A 295 -9.47 -15.37 -16.01
CA PHE A 295 -8.83 -14.47 -16.97
C PHE A 295 -9.58 -14.41 -18.31
N ALA A 296 -10.14 -15.51 -18.80
CA ALA A 296 -10.96 -15.52 -20.00
C ALA A 296 -12.21 -14.62 -19.84
N ASN A 297 -12.90 -14.72 -18.71
CA ASN A 297 -14.08 -13.90 -18.41
C ASN A 297 -13.74 -12.41 -18.18
N SER A 298 -12.58 -12.12 -17.60
CA SER A 298 -12.13 -10.75 -17.37
C SER A 298 -11.72 -10.03 -18.67
N SER A 299 -11.08 -10.75 -19.59
CA SER A 299 -10.74 -10.23 -20.93
C SER A 299 -11.99 -9.88 -21.75
N SER A 300 -13.08 -10.63 -21.61
CA SER A 300 -14.35 -10.36 -22.29
C SER A 300 -15.09 -9.12 -21.74
N LYS A 301 -14.84 -8.71 -20.49
CA LYS A 301 -15.38 -7.47 -19.91
C LYS A 301 -14.63 -6.22 -20.37
N LEU A 302 -13.31 -6.32 -20.57
CA LEU A 302 -12.48 -5.22 -21.09
C LEU A 302 -12.74 -4.90 -22.57
N LEU A 303 -13.27 -5.88 -23.35
CA LEU A 303 -13.65 -5.67 -24.75
C LEU A 303 -15.07 -5.09 -24.93
N LYS A 304 -15.84 -4.96 -23.82
CA LYS A 304 -17.22 -4.42 -23.85
C LYS A 304 -17.36 -3.05 -23.17
N SER A 305 -16.27 -2.50 -22.62
CA SER A 305 -16.18 -1.15 -22.03
C SER A 305 -15.35 -0.21 -22.92
#